data_48c57659a898bfc7c0d52db2d5bf956e
#
_entry.id   48c57659a898bfc7c0d52db2d5bf956e
#
_cell.length_a   1.000
_cell.length_b   1.000
_cell.length_c   1.000
_cell.angle_alpha   90.00
_cell.angle_beta   90.00
_cell.angle_gamma   90.00
#
_symmetry.space_group_name_H-M   'P 1'
#
loop_
_entity.id
_entity.type
_entity.pdbx_description
1 polymer ?
#
loop_
_entity_poly.entity_id
_entity_poly.type
_entity_poly.pdbx_seq_one_letter_code
_entity_poly.pdbx_strand_id
1 'polypeptide(L)'
;MPKDEIRAVAEWLIDGARSAPLPQQILAQLCDRLVACGIPLWRVAVFVRTLHPNVMGRRFVWRPGTEIEVREAPFELLETSDFLDSTIARVYLTADPIRRRLAVPSPILDFPILSELRAEGATDYFATPLTFTDGTTHVATWTTREPRGFTDEQIAGIEAIITPLARVAEVRALRRTASTLLDTYVGHDAGERILAGHIRRGDIEEIHAAIWLSDMRGFTALADSLPPRVMIDLLNRYFDCQVPVILDYGAEVLKFMGDGLLAIFAITDNKTEACKRALSAARQAQKNIAGLASSAMPELRFGLALHIGMFSTATSAAAIGSISPALVQQSIAPHASKN
;
A
#
# COMPACT_ATOMS: atom_id res chain seq x y z
N MET A 1 3.80 24.44 -30.34
CA MET A 1 4.45 23.41 -29.47
C MET A 1 5.07 22.35 -30.35
N PRO A 2 6.34 21.94 -30.19
CA PRO A 2 6.99 20.94 -31.03
C PRO A 2 6.34 19.56 -30.77
N LYS A 3 5.67 19.00 -31.79
CA LYS A 3 5.04 17.66 -31.69
C LYS A 3 6.04 16.55 -31.36
N ASP A 4 7.29 16.71 -31.79
CA ASP A 4 8.36 15.74 -31.55
C ASP A 4 8.77 15.67 -30.07
N GLU A 5 8.70 16.79 -29.32
CA GLU A 5 9.02 16.80 -27.89
C GLU A 5 7.95 16.08 -27.06
N ILE A 6 6.66 16.27 -27.35
CA ILE A 6 5.58 15.53 -26.68
C ILE A 6 5.67 14.03 -27.01
N ARG A 7 6.02 13.69 -28.25
CA ARG A 7 6.26 12.31 -28.64
C ARG A 7 7.39 11.68 -27.85
N ALA A 8 8.50 12.40 -27.62
CA ALA A 8 9.60 11.91 -26.80
C ALA A 8 9.16 11.65 -25.34
N VAL A 9 8.27 12.49 -24.78
CA VAL A 9 7.69 12.25 -23.45
C VAL A 9 6.81 10.98 -23.44
N ALA A 10 5.99 10.77 -24.47
CA ALA A 10 5.17 9.58 -24.60
C ALA A 10 6.04 8.31 -24.74
N GLU A 11 7.10 8.36 -25.55
CA GLU A 11 8.07 7.27 -25.74
C GLU A 11 8.78 6.93 -24.42
N TRP A 12 9.20 7.94 -23.64
CA TRP A 12 9.78 7.72 -22.31
C TRP A 12 8.82 7.01 -21.35
N LEU A 13 7.52 7.34 -21.38
CA LEU A 13 6.51 6.62 -20.61
C LEU A 13 6.34 5.18 -21.13
N ILE A 14 6.25 4.98 -22.45
CA ILE A 14 6.11 3.66 -23.09
C ILE A 14 7.29 2.75 -22.70
N ASP A 15 8.50 3.29 -22.62
CA ASP A 15 9.69 2.59 -22.12
C ASP A 15 9.67 2.30 -20.61
N GLY A 16 8.58 2.64 -19.92
CA GLY A 16 8.36 2.37 -18.50
C GLY A 16 8.96 3.38 -17.56
N ALA A 17 9.32 4.57 -18.04
CA ALA A 17 9.89 5.65 -17.25
C ALA A 17 11.07 5.19 -16.36
N ARG A 18 12.02 4.42 -16.93
CA ARG A 18 13.08 3.69 -16.20
C ARG A 18 13.98 4.58 -15.34
N SER A 19 14.12 5.87 -15.69
CA SER A 19 14.86 6.86 -14.89
C SER A 19 14.16 7.25 -13.59
N ALA A 20 12.91 6.82 -13.38
CA ALA A 20 12.09 7.15 -12.24
C ALA A 20 11.51 5.87 -11.62
N PRO A 21 12.23 5.21 -10.69
CA PRO A 21 11.80 3.93 -10.11
C PRO A 21 10.55 4.05 -9.23
N LEU A 22 10.26 5.22 -8.65
CA LEU A 22 9.12 5.45 -7.76
C LEU A 22 8.00 6.23 -8.45
N PRO A 23 6.71 5.96 -8.15
CA PRO A 23 5.57 6.66 -8.76
C PRO A 23 5.64 8.18 -8.65
N GLN A 24 6.06 8.72 -7.49
CA GLN A 24 6.23 10.15 -7.29
C GLN A 24 7.33 10.74 -8.19
N GLN A 25 8.40 10.00 -8.45
CA GLN A 25 9.47 10.44 -9.36
C GLN A 25 8.99 10.42 -10.82
N ILE A 26 8.13 9.46 -11.19
CA ILE A 26 7.51 9.42 -12.52
C ILE A 26 6.68 10.68 -12.73
N LEU A 27 5.82 11.04 -11.77
CA LEU A 27 4.99 12.23 -11.86
C LEU A 27 5.85 13.51 -11.93
N ALA A 28 6.87 13.63 -11.09
CA ALA A 28 7.77 14.78 -11.10
C ALA A 28 8.44 14.95 -12.47
N GLN A 29 9.13 13.90 -12.96
CA GLN A 29 9.81 13.95 -14.25
C GLN A 29 8.87 14.16 -15.43
N LEU A 30 7.65 13.60 -15.38
CA LEU A 30 6.61 13.84 -16.38
C LEU A 30 6.25 15.32 -16.44
N CYS A 31 5.92 15.92 -15.29
CA CYS A 31 5.54 17.32 -15.22
C CYS A 31 6.66 18.25 -15.67
N ASP A 32 7.91 17.99 -15.24
CA ASP A 32 9.08 18.77 -15.65
C ASP A 32 9.31 18.71 -17.17
N ARG A 33 9.15 17.53 -17.78
CA ARG A 33 9.24 17.34 -19.23
C ARG A 33 8.11 18.07 -19.98
N LEU A 34 6.86 17.98 -19.47
CA LEU A 34 5.73 18.69 -20.08
C LEU A 34 5.89 20.21 -19.99
N VAL A 35 6.39 20.71 -18.87
CA VAL A 35 6.74 22.14 -18.72
C VAL A 35 7.82 22.55 -19.71
N ALA A 36 8.87 21.74 -19.87
CA ALA A 36 9.93 21.97 -20.85
C ALA A 36 9.40 21.98 -22.29
N CYS A 37 8.36 21.18 -22.61
CA CYS A 37 7.66 21.21 -23.88
C CYS A 37 6.71 22.43 -24.06
N GLY A 38 6.64 23.34 -23.08
CA GLY A 38 5.81 24.56 -23.15
C GLY A 38 4.34 24.35 -22.70
N ILE A 39 4.05 23.31 -21.92
CA ILE A 39 2.75 23.17 -21.25
C ILE A 39 2.85 23.84 -19.87
N PRO A 40 2.17 24.96 -19.61
CA PRO A 40 2.35 25.77 -18.40
C PRO A 40 1.62 25.16 -17.22
N LEU A 41 2.10 24.01 -16.74
CA LEU A 41 1.53 23.34 -15.59
C LEU A 41 1.82 24.10 -14.29
N TRP A 42 0.80 24.25 -13.46
CA TRP A 42 0.93 24.79 -12.12
C TRP A 42 0.63 23.75 -11.04
N ARG A 43 -0.35 22.87 -11.29
CA ARG A 43 -0.66 21.74 -10.39
C ARG A 43 -1.13 20.55 -11.21
N VAL A 44 -0.57 19.39 -10.90
CA VAL A 44 -1.04 18.12 -11.46
C VAL A 44 -1.35 17.18 -10.30
N ALA A 45 -2.52 16.53 -10.33
CA ALA A 45 -2.82 15.50 -9.35
C ALA A 45 -3.25 14.22 -10.05
N VAL A 46 -2.71 13.09 -9.58
CA VAL A 46 -3.03 11.76 -10.10
C VAL A 46 -3.62 10.93 -8.97
N PHE A 47 -4.76 10.33 -9.23
CA PHE A 47 -5.51 9.50 -8.30
C PHE A 47 -5.55 8.08 -8.85
N VAL A 48 -4.90 7.14 -8.13
CA VAL A 48 -4.86 5.73 -8.51
C VAL A 48 -5.50 4.90 -7.41
N ARG A 49 -6.52 4.14 -7.75
CA ARG A 49 -7.09 3.13 -6.84
C ARG A 49 -6.12 1.96 -6.73
N THR A 50 -6.07 1.35 -5.56
CA THR A 50 -5.20 0.20 -5.28
C THR A 50 -6.01 -0.90 -4.60
N LEU A 51 -5.67 -2.15 -4.84
CA LEU A 51 -6.18 -3.26 -4.05
C LEU A 51 -5.34 -3.37 -2.78
N HIS A 52 -5.86 -2.78 -1.70
CA HIS A 52 -5.23 -2.82 -0.38
C HIS A 52 -6.32 -2.95 0.69
N PRO A 53 -6.15 -3.75 1.76
CA PRO A 53 -7.21 -3.97 2.75
C PRO A 53 -7.74 -2.69 3.40
N ASN A 54 -6.89 -1.72 3.66
CA ASN A 54 -7.21 -0.51 4.44
C ASN A 54 -7.19 0.79 3.62
N VAL A 55 -6.80 0.74 2.34
CA VAL A 55 -6.57 1.94 1.53
C VAL A 55 -7.23 1.76 0.18
N MET A 56 -8.20 2.62 -0.14
CA MET A 56 -8.88 2.64 -1.43
C MET A 56 -7.94 3.04 -2.57
N GLY A 57 -7.02 3.96 -2.31
CA GLY A 57 -6.12 4.46 -3.33
C GLY A 57 -5.12 5.48 -2.81
N ARG A 58 -4.38 6.06 -3.75
CA ARG A 58 -3.39 7.09 -3.47
C ARG A 58 -3.58 8.29 -4.36
N ARG A 59 -3.36 9.47 -3.78
CA ARG A 59 -3.28 10.75 -4.46
C ARG A 59 -1.84 11.23 -4.48
N PHE A 60 -1.37 11.57 -5.66
CA PHE A 60 -0.08 12.21 -5.89
C PHE A 60 -0.32 13.62 -6.39
N VAL A 61 0.27 14.63 -5.77
CA VAL A 61 0.13 16.02 -6.20
C VAL A 61 1.50 16.62 -6.46
N TRP A 62 1.69 17.09 -7.68
CA TRP A 62 2.85 17.86 -8.11
C TRP A 62 2.52 19.35 -8.16
N ARG A 63 3.47 20.16 -7.73
CA ARG A 63 3.52 21.62 -7.94
C ARG A 63 4.96 22.01 -8.28
N PRO A 64 5.20 23.08 -9.08
CA PRO A 64 6.54 23.53 -9.42
C PRO A 64 7.39 23.81 -8.17
N GLY A 65 8.61 23.29 -8.13
CA GLY A 65 9.57 23.58 -7.06
C GLY A 65 9.24 22.96 -5.69
N THR A 66 8.27 22.06 -5.60
CA THR A 66 7.95 21.36 -4.35
C THR A 66 8.10 19.84 -4.51
N GLU A 67 8.29 19.15 -3.40
CA GLU A 67 8.21 17.69 -3.39
C GLU A 67 6.79 17.22 -3.71
N ILE A 68 6.67 16.03 -4.29
CA ILE A 68 5.36 15.41 -4.55
C ILE A 68 4.67 15.08 -3.24
N GLU A 69 3.50 15.67 -3.03
CA GLU A 69 2.63 15.28 -1.93
C GLU A 69 1.98 13.94 -2.25
N VAL A 70 2.16 12.95 -1.36
CA VAL A 70 1.51 11.64 -1.48
C VAL A 70 0.57 11.47 -0.30
N ARG A 71 -0.70 11.20 -0.58
CA ARG A 71 -1.71 10.88 0.45
C ARG A 71 -2.41 9.58 0.12
N GLU A 72 -2.62 8.77 1.13
CA GLU A 72 -3.48 7.60 1.06
C GLU A 72 -4.94 8.01 1.28
N ALA A 73 -5.83 7.41 0.51
CA ALA A 73 -7.26 7.62 0.61
C ALA A 73 -7.90 6.39 1.26
N PRO A 74 -8.46 6.51 2.47
CA PRO A 74 -9.19 5.41 3.10
C PRO A 74 -10.52 5.15 2.38
N PHE A 75 -11.13 3.97 2.63
CA PHE A 75 -12.39 3.59 1.97
C PHE A 75 -13.56 4.50 2.36
N GLU A 76 -13.56 5.01 3.58
CA GLU A 76 -14.59 5.92 4.11
C GLU A 76 -14.70 7.22 3.30
N LEU A 77 -13.63 7.60 2.61
CA LEU A 77 -13.64 8.78 1.73
C LEU A 77 -14.69 8.67 0.62
N LEU A 78 -14.97 7.45 0.13
CA LEU A 78 -15.96 7.22 -0.94
C LEU A 78 -17.38 7.64 -0.56
N GLU A 79 -17.70 7.67 0.73
CA GLU A 79 -19.04 7.98 1.25
C GLU A 79 -19.16 9.46 1.64
N THR A 80 -18.08 10.23 1.57
CA THR A 80 -18.10 11.65 1.92
C THR A 80 -18.69 12.51 0.80
N SER A 81 -19.39 13.58 1.16
CA SER A 81 -19.86 14.58 0.19
C SER A 81 -18.71 15.19 -0.62
N ASP A 82 -17.56 15.41 0.02
CA ASP A 82 -16.36 15.97 -0.64
C ASP A 82 -15.88 15.10 -1.80
N PHE A 83 -16.00 13.79 -1.67
CA PHE A 83 -15.67 12.87 -2.76
C PHE A 83 -16.80 12.79 -3.79
N LEU A 84 -18.06 12.58 -3.34
CA LEU A 84 -19.21 12.36 -4.22
C LEU A 84 -19.47 13.58 -5.13
N ASP A 85 -19.26 14.79 -4.61
CA ASP A 85 -19.42 16.04 -5.34
C ASP A 85 -18.13 16.49 -6.05
N SER A 86 -17.15 15.59 -6.19
CA SER A 86 -15.87 15.93 -6.82
C SER A 86 -15.84 15.61 -8.33
N THR A 87 -14.95 16.31 -9.05
CA THR A 87 -14.62 15.97 -10.44
C THR A 87 -14.06 14.56 -10.56
N ILE A 88 -13.41 14.06 -9.51
CA ILE A 88 -12.81 12.73 -9.47
C ILE A 88 -13.91 11.66 -9.52
N ALA A 89 -14.92 11.76 -8.63
CA ALA A 89 -16.06 10.84 -8.63
C ALA A 89 -16.80 10.87 -9.98
N ARG A 90 -16.98 12.06 -10.56
CA ARG A 90 -17.65 12.19 -11.86
C ARG A 90 -16.89 11.49 -12.98
N VAL A 91 -15.56 11.69 -13.08
CA VAL A 91 -14.72 11.03 -14.08
C VAL A 91 -14.66 9.52 -13.84
N TYR A 92 -14.62 9.06 -12.58
CA TYR A 92 -14.71 7.61 -12.27
C TYR A 92 -15.99 6.97 -12.79
N LEU A 93 -17.11 7.68 -12.70
CA LEU A 93 -18.42 7.16 -13.11
C LEU A 93 -18.63 7.17 -14.63
N THR A 94 -18.17 8.22 -15.31
CA THR A 94 -18.50 8.44 -16.72
C THR A 94 -17.36 8.12 -17.68
N ALA A 95 -16.13 8.06 -17.20
CA ALA A 95 -14.91 8.00 -17.99
C ALA A 95 -14.78 9.17 -19.02
N ASP A 96 -15.57 10.24 -18.83
CA ASP A 96 -15.51 11.44 -19.66
C ASP A 96 -14.56 12.47 -19.09
N PRO A 97 -13.77 13.18 -19.89
CA PRO A 97 -12.93 14.28 -19.42
C PRO A 97 -13.78 15.49 -19.03
N ILE A 98 -13.32 16.25 -18.06
CA ILE A 98 -13.97 17.48 -17.60
C ILE A 98 -12.99 18.64 -17.75
N ARG A 99 -13.34 19.66 -18.53
CA ARG A 99 -12.58 20.91 -18.60
C ARG A 99 -13.39 22.07 -18.12
N ARG A 100 -12.79 22.95 -17.29
CA ARG A 100 -13.41 24.19 -16.80
C ARG A 100 -12.43 25.35 -16.89
N ARG A 101 -12.78 26.35 -17.69
CA ARG A 101 -12.05 27.62 -17.75
C ARG A 101 -12.47 28.50 -16.58
N LEU A 102 -11.52 28.82 -15.70
CA LEU A 102 -11.79 29.52 -14.43
C LEU A 102 -11.58 31.03 -14.51
N ALA A 103 -10.82 31.52 -15.51
CA ALA A 103 -10.51 32.93 -15.71
C ALA A 103 -11.52 33.69 -16.62
N VAL A 104 -12.62 33.03 -16.99
CA VAL A 104 -13.69 33.69 -17.76
C VAL A 104 -14.61 34.54 -16.85
N PRO A 105 -15.34 35.56 -17.37
CA PRO A 105 -16.20 36.43 -16.55
C PRO A 105 -17.27 35.68 -15.74
N SER A 106 -17.82 34.60 -16.29
CA SER A 106 -18.84 33.76 -15.64
C SER A 106 -18.42 32.27 -15.72
N PRO A 107 -17.48 31.81 -14.88
CA PRO A 107 -17.01 30.45 -14.95
C PRO A 107 -18.04 29.45 -14.37
N ILE A 108 -18.10 28.28 -14.94
CA ILE A 108 -18.88 27.16 -14.38
C ILE A 108 -18.07 26.57 -13.23
N LEU A 109 -18.58 26.70 -12.00
CA LEU A 109 -17.96 26.20 -10.77
C LEU A 109 -18.86 25.13 -10.14
N ASP A 110 -19.18 24.12 -10.93
CA ASP A 110 -20.10 23.02 -10.59
C ASP A 110 -19.48 21.98 -9.64
N PHE A 111 -18.22 22.16 -9.25
CA PHE A 111 -17.50 21.33 -8.29
C PHE A 111 -16.76 22.19 -7.27
N PRO A 112 -16.77 21.86 -5.95
CA PRO A 112 -16.13 22.65 -4.89
C PRO A 112 -14.67 22.99 -5.17
N ILE A 113 -13.89 22.02 -5.63
CA ILE A 113 -12.44 22.17 -5.95
C ILE A 113 -12.16 23.31 -6.95
N LEU A 114 -13.10 23.60 -7.86
CA LEU A 114 -12.90 24.65 -8.87
C LEU A 114 -12.89 26.04 -8.25
N SER A 115 -13.72 26.25 -7.23
CA SER A 115 -13.74 27.51 -6.46
C SER A 115 -12.43 27.69 -5.68
N GLU A 116 -11.92 26.64 -5.05
CA GLU A 116 -10.66 26.63 -4.32
C GLU A 116 -9.48 26.94 -5.26
N LEU A 117 -9.37 26.21 -6.36
CA LEU A 117 -8.30 26.40 -7.33
C LEU A 117 -8.35 27.80 -7.97
N ARG A 118 -9.55 28.33 -8.23
CA ARG A 118 -9.71 29.71 -8.72
C ARG A 118 -9.22 30.73 -7.70
N ALA A 119 -9.55 30.55 -6.43
CA ALA A 119 -9.07 31.40 -5.35
C ALA A 119 -7.54 31.36 -5.21
N GLU A 120 -6.93 30.22 -5.50
CA GLU A 120 -5.47 30.04 -5.59
C GLU A 120 -4.88 30.63 -6.89
N GLY A 121 -5.68 31.19 -7.80
CA GLY A 121 -5.22 31.81 -9.04
C GLY A 121 -5.16 30.88 -10.26
N ALA A 122 -5.77 29.71 -10.21
CA ALA A 122 -5.89 28.85 -11.38
C ALA A 122 -6.81 29.49 -12.43
N THR A 123 -6.45 29.34 -13.69
CA THR A 123 -7.15 29.91 -14.85
C THR A 123 -7.85 28.86 -15.69
N ASP A 124 -7.35 27.64 -15.69
CA ASP A 124 -7.94 26.50 -16.42
C ASP A 124 -7.69 25.19 -15.64
N TYR A 125 -8.68 24.31 -15.67
CA TYR A 125 -8.69 23.00 -15.03
C TYR A 125 -9.14 21.95 -16.05
N PHE A 126 -8.39 20.85 -16.10
CA PHE A 126 -8.69 19.73 -16.97
C PHE A 126 -8.52 18.43 -16.20
N ALA A 127 -9.58 17.63 -16.07
CA ALA A 127 -9.55 16.29 -15.49
C ALA A 127 -9.73 15.25 -16.59
N THR A 128 -8.88 14.24 -16.59
CA THR A 128 -8.84 13.20 -17.63
C THR A 128 -8.92 11.81 -17.01
N PRO A 129 -9.64 10.86 -17.64
CA PRO A 129 -9.60 9.48 -17.24
C PRO A 129 -8.23 8.87 -17.57
N LEU A 130 -7.73 8.03 -16.67
CA LEU A 130 -6.62 7.12 -16.88
C LEU A 130 -7.21 5.69 -16.88
N THR A 131 -7.60 5.20 -18.05
CA THR A 131 -8.23 3.88 -18.17
C THR A 131 -7.16 2.79 -18.23
N PHE A 132 -7.22 1.85 -17.32
CA PHE A 132 -6.35 0.68 -17.26
C PHE A 132 -6.84 -0.42 -18.22
N THR A 133 -6.03 -1.45 -18.44
CA THR A 133 -6.36 -2.54 -19.38
C THR A 133 -7.50 -3.42 -18.89
N ASP A 134 -7.75 -3.46 -17.59
CA ASP A 134 -8.89 -4.15 -16.97
C ASP A 134 -10.21 -3.36 -17.06
N GLY A 135 -10.19 -2.19 -17.72
CA GLY A 135 -11.35 -1.30 -17.84
C GLY A 135 -11.59 -0.39 -16.65
N THR A 136 -10.79 -0.50 -15.56
CA THR A 136 -10.93 0.41 -14.43
C THR A 136 -10.46 1.82 -14.80
N THR A 137 -11.19 2.81 -14.31
CA THR A 137 -10.87 4.23 -14.55
C THR A 137 -10.18 4.81 -13.32
N HIS A 138 -9.11 5.54 -13.57
CA HIS A 138 -8.39 6.40 -12.62
C HIS A 138 -8.40 7.82 -13.15
N VAL A 139 -7.87 8.80 -12.42
CA VAL A 139 -8.02 10.21 -12.81
C VAL A 139 -6.70 10.95 -12.70
N ALA A 140 -6.41 11.76 -13.72
CA ALA A 140 -5.39 12.81 -13.64
C ALA A 140 -6.05 14.18 -13.81
N THR A 141 -5.58 15.18 -13.05
CA THR A 141 -6.06 16.55 -13.17
C THR A 141 -4.90 17.47 -13.47
N TRP A 142 -5.10 18.39 -14.39
CA TRP A 142 -4.14 19.33 -14.94
C TRP A 142 -4.62 20.75 -14.73
N THR A 143 -3.82 21.60 -14.15
CA THR A 143 -4.20 22.95 -13.80
C THR A 143 -3.09 23.91 -14.19
N THR A 144 -3.48 25.08 -14.73
CA THR A 144 -2.55 26.16 -15.08
C THR A 144 -2.97 27.48 -14.45
N ARG A 145 -1.99 28.40 -14.35
CA ARG A 145 -2.20 29.83 -14.02
C ARG A 145 -1.94 30.74 -15.21
N GLU A 146 -1.72 30.18 -16.41
CA GLU A 146 -1.58 30.96 -17.61
C GLU A 146 -2.86 31.79 -17.86
N PRO A 147 -2.79 33.13 -18.04
CA PRO A 147 -3.98 33.98 -18.11
C PRO A 147 -5.03 33.55 -19.14
N ARG A 148 -4.60 32.93 -20.24
CA ARG A 148 -5.50 32.43 -21.30
C ARG A 148 -5.93 30.97 -21.10
N GLY A 149 -5.48 30.33 -20.02
CA GLY A 149 -5.64 28.89 -19.83
C GLY A 149 -4.79 28.06 -20.78
N PHE A 150 -5.09 26.76 -20.89
CA PHE A 150 -4.44 25.88 -21.86
C PHE A 150 -4.94 26.17 -23.29
N THR A 151 -4.01 26.20 -24.24
CA THR A 151 -4.36 26.21 -25.66
C THR A 151 -4.84 24.82 -26.11
N ASP A 152 -5.50 24.74 -27.26
CA ASP A 152 -5.96 23.45 -27.80
C ASP A 152 -4.77 22.53 -28.16
N GLU A 153 -3.64 23.10 -28.57
CA GLU A 153 -2.41 22.31 -28.81
C GLU A 153 -1.84 21.75 -27.51
N GLN A 154 -1.91 22.50 -26.39
CA GLN A 154 -1.44 22.01 -25.09
C GLN A 154 -2.37 20.93 -24.53
N ILE A 155 -3.68 21.07 -24.71
CA ILE A 155 -4.65 20.01 -24.38
C ILE A 155 -4.38 18.75 -25.21
N ALA A 156 -4.20 18.87 -26.52
CA ALA A 156 -3.85 17.73 -27.37
C ALA A 156 -2.52 17.07 -26.94
N GLY A 157 -1.55 17.87 -26.47
CA GLY A 157 -0.30 17.37 -25.90
C GLY A 157 -0.51 16.57 -24.61
N ILE A 158 -1.37 17.05 -23.72
CA ILE A 158 -1.76 16.32 -22.51
C ILE A 158 -2.49 15.02 -22.90
N GLU A 159 -3.45 15.08 -23.81
CA GLU A 159 -4.20 13.90 -24.27
C GLU A 159 -3.29 12.82 -24.87
N ALA A 160 -2.27 13.23 -25.60
CA ALA A 160 -1.31 12.30 -26.22
C ALA A 160 -0.52 11.45 -25.22
N ILE A 161 -0.34 11.95 -23.98
CA ILE A 161 0.41 11.21 -22.94
C ILE A 161 -0.51 10.42 -21.99
N ILE A 162 -1.82 10.56 -22.06
CA ILE A 162 -2.76 9.92 -21.12
C ILE A 162 -2.66 8.40 -21.16
N THR A 163 -2.72 7.81 -22.37
CA THR A 163 -2.61 6.35 -22.52
C THR A 163 -1.25 5.81 -22.07
N PRO A 164 -0.09 6.36 -22.51
CA PRO A 164 1.20 5.96 -21.97
C PRO A 164 1.30 6.09 -20.44
N LEU A 165 0.80 7.19 -19.87
CA LEU A 165 0.78 7.40 -18.43
C LEU A 165 -0.07 6.33 -17.72
N ALA A 166 -1.25 6.03 -18.25
CA ALA A 166 -2.13 4.99 -17.72
C ALA A 166 -1.41 3.62 -17.69
N ARG A 167 -0.69 3.25 -18.76
CA ARG A 167 0.07 1.97 -18.80
C ARG A 167 1.15 1.91 -17.72
N VAL A 168 1.93 2.97 -17.56
CA VAL A 168 2.96 3.03 -16.51
C VAL A 168 2.35 2.99 -15.12
N ALA A 169 1.28 3.76 -14.89
CA ALA A 169 0.57 3.78 -13.63
C ALA A 169 0.00 2.39 -13.28
N GLU A 170 -0.59 1.69 -14.25
CA GLU A 170 -1.11 0.33 -14.11
C GLU A 170 -0.02 -0.67 -13.70
N VAL A 171 1.11 -0.70 -14.41
CA VAL A 171 2.22 -1.60 -14.08
C VAL A 171 2.74 -1.34 -12.66
N ARG A 172 2.84 -0.06 -12.26
CA ARG A 172 3.28 0.30 -10.90
C ARG A 172 2.24 -0.08 -9.84
N ALA A 173 0.96 0.10 -10.13
CA ALA A 173 -0.13 -0.30 -9.25
C ALA A 173 -0.17 -1.82 -9.07
N LEU A 174 -0.09 -2.59 -10.16
CA LEU A 174 -0.06 -4.06 -10.13
C LEU A 174 1.14 -4.59 -9.34
N ARG A 175 2.34 -4.04 -9.57
CA ARG A 175 3.53 -4.42 -8.81
C ARG A 175 3.37 -4.13 -7.31
N ARG A 176 2.79 -2.99 -6.96
CA ARG A 176 2.48 -2.65 -5.57
C ARG A 176 1.48 -3.60 -4.96
N THR A 177 0.40 -3.92 -5.68
CA THR A 177 -0.61 -4.89 -5.24
C THR A 177 0.03 -6.25 -5.01
N ALA A 178 0.87 -6.73 -5.94
CA ALA A 178 1.60 -7.99 -5.78
C ALA A 178 2.49 -7.98 -4.52
N SER A 179 3.26 -6.90 -4.30
CA SER A 179 4.07 -6.73 -3.09
C SER A 179 3.20 -6.77 -1.83
N THR A 180 2.12 -5.98 -1.78
CA THR A 180 1.21 -5.93 -0.62
C THR A 180 0.58 -7.30 -0.33
N LEU A 181 0.14 -8.03 -1.36
CA LEU A 181 -0.43 -9.36 -1.18
C LEU A 181 0.62 -10.35 -0.67
N LEU A 182 1.81 -10.34 -1.24
CA LEU A 182 2.90 -11.20 -0.79
C LEU A 182 3.30 -10.86 0.66
N ASP A 183 3.47 -9.59 0.99
CA ASP A 183 3.77 -9.14 2.35
C ASP A 183 2.70 -9.61 3.36
N THR A 184 1.42 -9.55 2.95
CA THR A 184 0.28 -9.95 3.80
C THR A 184 0.22 -11.45 4.03
N TYR A 185 0.50 -12.27 2.99
CA TYR A 185 0.26 -13.71 3.05
C TYR A 185 1.51 -14.56 3.25
N VAL A 186 2.69 -14.07 2.87
CA VAL A 186 3.95 -14.83 2.97
C VAL A 186 5.05 -14.11 3.75
N GLY A 187 4.82 -12.86 4.17
CA GLY A 187 5.78 -11.99 4.85
C GLY A 187 6.65 -11.19 3.89
N HIS A 188 7.24 -10.11 4.40
CA HIS A 188 7.94 -9.10 3.60
C HIS A 188 9.16 -9.68 2.87
N ASP A 189 10.08 -10.32 3.61
CA ASP A 189 11.34 -10.83 3.05
C ASP A 189 11.09 -11.93 2.01
N ALA A 190 10.15 -12.86 2.30
CA ALA A 190 9.76 -13.89 1.35
C ALA A 190 9.06 -13.30 0.13
N GLY A 191 8.21 -12.29 0.33
CA GLY A 191 7.52 -11.56 -0.74
C GLY A 191 8.48 -10.85 -1.69
N GLU A 192 9.46 -10.13 -1.17
CA GLU A 192 10.48 -9.45 -1.98
C GLU A 192 11.31 -10.43 -2.80
N ARG A 193 11.68 -11.56 -2.23
CA ARG A 193 12.44 -12.62 -2.93
C ARG A 193 11.65 -13.25 -4.07
N ILE A 194 10.35 -13.52 -3.84
CA ILE A 194 9.45 -14.01 -4.89
C ILE A 194 9.38 -12.99 -6.04
N LEU A 195 9.23 -11.71 -5.74
CA LEU A 195 9.21 -10.63 -6.74
C LEU A 195 10.55 -10.45 -7.44
N ALA A 196 11.66 -10.81 -6.80
CA ALA A 196 13.00 -10.82 -7.39
C ALA A 196 13.25 -12.05 -8.28
N GLY A 197 12.29 -12.99 -8.36
CA GLY A 197 12.39 -14.18 -9.21
C GLY A 197 12.94 -15.44 -8.50
N HIS A 198 13.14 -15.41 -7.19
CA HIS A 198 13.51 -16.60 -6.41
C HIS A 198 12.26 -17.43 -6.09
N ILE A 199 11.73 -18.10 -7.13
CA ILE A 199 10.47 -18.88 -7.07
C ILE A 199 10.66 -20.38 -7.32
N ARG A 200 11.91 -20.86 -7.36
CA ARG A 200 12.15 -22.27 -7.64
C ARG A 200 11.66 -23.14 -6.48
N ARG A 201 10.89 -24.16 -6.81
CA ARG A 201 10.42 -25.16 -5.84
C ARG A 201 11.61 -25.88 -5.24
N GLY A 202 11.73 -25.84 -3.89
CA GLY A 202 12.83 -26.49 -3.18
C GLY A 202 14.00 -25.56 -2.80
N ASP A 203 13.93 -24.26 -3.12
CA ASP A 203 14.83 -23.29 -2.53
C ASP A 203 14.57 -23.25 -1.01
N ILE A 204 15.49 -23.81 -0.25
CA ILE A 204 15.44 -23.83 1.21
C ILE A 204 16.34 -22.70 1.71
N GLU A 205 15.81 -21.87 2.56
CA GLU A 205 16.60 -20.92 3.34
C GLU A 205 16.60 -21.36 4.79
N GLU A 206 17.78 -21.40 5.36
CA GLU A 206 17.98 -21.65 6.79
C GLU A 206 18.30 -20.32 7.46
N ILE A 207 17.39 -19.84 8.30
CA ILE A 207 17.53 -18.61 9.07
C ILE A 207 17.75 -19.00 10.53
N HIS A 208 18.91 -18.62 11.08
CA HIS A 208 19.12 -18.74 12.52
C HIS A 208 18.37 -17.61 13.22
N ALA A 209 17.39 -17.93 14.07
CA ALA A 209 16.49 -16.95 14.64
C ALA A 209 16.04 -17.29 16.07
N ALA A 210 15.59 -16.27 16.80
CA ALA A 210 14.67 -16.46 17.88
C ALA A 210 13.24 -16.48 17.29
N ILE A 211 12.59 -17.63 17.40
CA ILE A 211 11.27 -17.90 16.85
C ILE A 211 10.22 -17.53 17.90
N TRP A 212 9.23 -16.74 17.48
CA TRP A 212 8.06 -16.38 18.27
C TRP A 212 6.87 -17.17 17.77
N LEU A 213 6.20 -17.86 18.68
CA LEU A 213 4.92 -18.51 18.43
C LEU A 213 3.95 -18.10 19.52
N SER A 214 2.84 -17.46 19.14
CA SER A 214 1.79 -17.10 20.07
C SER A 214 0.43 -17.59 19.64
N ASP A 215 -0.47 -17.84 20.61
CA ASP A 215 -1.86 -18.24 20.39
C ASP A 215 -2.78 -17.54 21.41
N MET A 216 -4.06 -17.39 21.08
CA MET A 216 -5.09 -16.86 21.99
C MET A 216 -5.64 -18.01 22.83
N ARG A 217 -5.54 -17.88 24.15
CA ARG A 217 -6.08 -18.90 25.06
C ARG A 217 -7.60 -18.89 25.07
N GLY A 218 -8.19 -20.07 24.82
CA GLY A 218 -9.65 -20.23 24.81
C GLY A 218 -10.33 -19.75 23.51
N PHE A 219 -9.58 -19.54 22.44
CA PHE A 219 -10.09 -19.08 21.15
C PHE A 219 -11.29 -19.86 20.66
N THR A 220 -11.23 -21.20 20.65
CA THR A 220 -12.33 -22.06 20.15
C THR A 220 -13.65 -21.80 20.92
N ALA A 221 -13.58 -21.72 22.24
CA ALA A 221 -14.76 -21.43 23.07
C ALA A 221 -15.31 -20.02 22.84
N LEU A 222 -14.44 -19.03 22.62
CA LEU A 222 -14.84 -17.67 22.27
C LEU A 222 -15.48 -17.62 20.87
N ALA A 223 -14.89 -18.31 19.90
CA ALA A 223 -15.41 -18.38 18.53
C ALA A 223 -16.80 -19.03 18.45
N ASP A 224 -17.05 -20.03 19.28
CA ASP A 224 -18.35 -20.69 19.37
C ASP A 224 -19.41 -19.83 20.10
N SER A 225 -19.01 -18.92 20.97
CA SER A 225 -19.92 -18.13 21.83
C SER A 225 -20.20 -16.72 21.32
N LEU A 226 -19.30 -16.15 20.52
CA LEU A 226 -19.40 -14.75 20.07
C LEU A 226 -19.93 -14.63 18.64
N PRO A 227 -20.67 -13.56 18.31
CA PRO A 227 -21.03 -13.25 16.94
C PRO A 227 -19.75 -13.07 16.08
N PRO A 228 -19.75 -13.50 14.78
CA PRO A 228 -18.55 -13.48 13.93
C PRO A 228 -17.86 -12.11 13.84
N ARG A 229 -18.62 -11.02 13.75
CA ARG A 229 -18.06 -9.65 13.73
C ARG A 229 -17.31 -9.32 15.01
N VAL A 230 -17.88 -9.66 16.16
CA VAL A 230 -17.26 -9.41 17.47
C VAL A 230 -15.99 -10.23 17.60
N MET A 231 -15.99 -11.46 17.09
CA MET A 231 -14.81 -12.33 17.11
C MET A 231 -13.68 -11.79 16.22
N ILE A 232 -14.02 -11.27 15.04
CA ILE A 232 -13.04 -10.63 14.14
C ILE A 232 -12.45 -9.36 14.78
N ASP A 233 -13.29 -8.50 15.37
CA ASP A 233 -12.82 -7.29 16.06
C ASP A 233 -11.92 -7.64 17.25
N LEU A 234 -12.23 -8.71 17.96
CA LEU A 234 -11.41 -9.22 19.06
C LEU A 234 -10.03 -9.70 18.56
N LEU A 235 -10.01 -10.48 17.48
CA LEU A 235 -8.78 -10.94 16.84
C LEU A 235 -7.92 -9.77 16.35
N ASN A 236 -8.53 -8.78 15.70
CA ASN A 236 -7.80 -7.62 15.22
C ASN A 236 -7.12 -6.90 16.38
N ARG A 237 -7.84 -6.60 17.46
CA ARG A 237 -7.28 -5.97 18.66
C ARG A 237 -6.19 -6.81 19.31
N TYR A 238 -6.35 -8.13 19.31
CA TYR A 238 -5.35 -9.06 19.83
C TYR A 238 -4.05 -9.01 19.02
N PHE A 239 -4.13 -8.99 17.69
CA PHE A 239 -2.96 -8.85 16.83
C PHE A 239 -2.37 -7.44 16.87
N ASP A 240 -3.17 -6.39 17.00
CA ASP A 240 -2.73 -5.00 17.16
C ASP A 240 -1.86 -4.80 18.42
N CYS A 241 -2.04 -5.64 19.43
CA CYS A 241 -1.17 -5.64 20.62
C CYS A 241 0.20 -6.28 20.41
N GLN A 242 0.37 -7.09 19.37
CA GLN A 242 1.58 -7.87 19.12
C GLN A 242 2.35 -7.40 17.90
N VAL A 243 1.68 -7.27 16.75
CA VAL A 243 2.33 -7.02 15.45
C VAL A 243 3.18 -5.74 15.46
N PRO A 244 2.67 -4.57 15.90
CA PRO A 244 3.51 -3.37 15.95
C PRO A 244 4.74 -3.55 16.83
N VAL A 245 4.57 -4.20 17.99
CA VAL A 245 5.67 -4.45 18.90
C VAL A 245 6.73 -5.36 18.28
N ILE A 246 6.33 -6.44 17.63
CA ILE A 246 7.22 -7.38 16.93
C ILE A 246 8.05 -6.63 15.88
N LEU A 247 7.41 -5.80 15.07
CA LEU A 247 8.05 -5.00 14.02
C LEU A 247 8.98 -3.93 14.60
N ASP A 248 8.57 -3.22 15.65
CA ASP A 248 9.36 -2.18 16.33
C ASP A 248 10.66 -2.74 16.96
N TYR A 249 10.63 -4.00 17.38
CA TYR A 249 11.83 -4.70 17.87
C TYR A 249 12.63 -5.38 16.75
N GLY A 250 12.35 -5.07 15.47
CA GLY A 250 13.10 -5.52 14.31
C GLY A 250 12.96 -7.00 14.03
N ALA A 251 11.78 -7.56 14.24
CA ALA A 251 11.41 -8.90 13.84
C ALA A 251 10.48 -8.88 12.62
N GLU A 252 10.33 -10.02 12.01
CA GLU A 252 9.44 -10.27 10.89
C GLU A 252 8.28 -11.18 11.30
N VAL A 253 7.05 -10.78 10.94
CA VAL A 253 5.86 -11.63 11.05
C VAL A 253 5.78 -12.50 9.82
N LEU A 254 5.93 -13.82 10.00
CA LEU A 254 5.92 -14.77 8.90
C LEU A 254 4.52 -15.22 8.52
N LYS A 255 3.64 -15.45 9.52
CA LYS A 255 2.32 -16.03 9.25
C LYS A 255 1.36 -15.83 10.41
N PHE A 256 0.09 -15.60 10.05
CA PHE A 256 -1.06 -15.75 10.93
C PHE A 256 -1.66 -17.15 10.75
N MET A 257 -1.97 -17.85 11.84
CA MET A 257 -2.50 -19.21 11.87
C MET A 257 -3.78 -19.28 12.71
N GLY A 258 -4.88 -18.76 12.14
CA GLY A 258 -6.11 -18.56 12.91
C GLY A 258 -5.90 -17.49 13.98
N ASP A 259 -5.91 -17.88 15.24
CA ASP A 259 -5.60 -17.03 16.40
C ASP A 259 -4.11 -17.02 16.77
N GLY A 260 -3.30 -17.80 16.05
CA GLY A 260 -1.86 -17.89 16.25
C GLY A 260 -1.06 -16.95 15.36
N LEU A 261 0.13 -16.57 15.83
CA LEU A 261 1.08 -15.75 15.11
C LEU A 261 2.47 -16.35 15.20
N LEU A 262 3.12 -16.50 14.05
CA LEU A 262 4.51 -16.91 13.91
C LEU A 262 5.35 -15.74 13.44
N ALA A 263 6.41 -15.40 14.21
CA ALA A 263 7.37 -14.38 13.83
C ALA A 263 8.80 -14.82 14.13
N ILE A 264 9.78 -14.17 13.52
CA ILE A 264 11.20 -14.45 13.75
C ILE A 264 11.98 -13.18 14.03
N PHE A 265 12.93 -13.26 14.95
CA PHE A 265 13.98 -12.30 15.20
C PHE A 265 15.27 -12.89 14.64
N ALA A 266 15.63 -12.51 13.41
CA ALA A 266 16.82 -13.03 12.75
C ALA A 266 18.09 -12.74 13.58
N ILE A 267 18.97 -13.75 13.66
CA ILE A 267 20.28 -13.65 14.31
C ILE A 267 21.30 -13.42 13.18
N THR A 268 21.69 -12.17 12.97
CA THR A 268 22.74 -11.79 12.00
C THR A 268 24.13 -11.95 12.60
N ASP A 269 24.40 -11.21 13.70
CA ASP A 269 25.74 -11.17 14.28
C ASP A 269 25.77 -11.57 15.76
N ASN A 270 24.70 -11.30 16.51
CA ASN A 270 24.65 -11.45 17.96
C ASN A 270 23.38 -12.15 18.44
N LYS A 271 23.53 -13.44 18.77
CA LYS A 271 22.45 -14.28 19.31
C LYS A 271 21.83 -13.68 20.57
N THR A 272 22.65 -13.13 21.49
CA THR A 272 22.17 -12.56 22.75
C THR A 272 21.30 -11.35 22.52
N GLU A 273 21.63 -10.51 21.52
CA GLU A 273 20.86 -9.33 21.19
C GLU A 273 19.49 -9.67 20.57
N ALA A 274 19.44 -10.63 19.65
CA ALA A 274 18.19 -11.12 19.10
C ALA A 274 17.26 -11.68 20.20
N CYS A 275 17.82 -12.46 21.14
CA CYS A 275 17.07 -12.97 22.29
C CYS A 275 16.54 -11.86 23.21
N LYS A 276 17.34 -10.82 23.48
CA LYS A 276 16.90 -9.66 24.26
C LYS A 276 15.76 -8.91 23.58
N ARG A 277 15.86 -8.68 22.26
CA ARG A 277 14.79 -8.06 21.49
C ARG A 277 13.51 -8.88 21.56
N ALA A 278 13.57 -10.18 21.32
CA ALA A 278 12.43 -11.08 21.40
C ALA A 278 11.78 -11.08 22.80
N LEU A 279 12.58 -11.13 23.85
CA LEU A 279 12.07 -11.10 25.22
C LEU A 279 11.46 -9.75 25.61
N SER A 280 12.04 -8.64 25.14
CA SER A 280 11.52 -7.30 25.37
C SER A 280 10.20 -7.09 24.63
N ALA A 281 10.11 -7.53 23.37
CA ALA A 281 8.87 -7.56 22.60
C ALA A 281 7.78 -8.39 23.31
N ALA A 282 8.14 -9.57 23.82
CA ALA A 282 7.22 -10.44 24.55
C ALA A 282 6.61 -9.76 25.78
N ARG A 283 7.44 -9.09 26.57
CA ARG A 283 7.00 -8.34 27.75
C ARG A 283 6.11 -7.16 27.40
N GLN A 284 6.43 -6.47 26.31
CA GLN A 284 5.61 -5.34 25.85
C GLN A 284 4.26 -5.80 25.31
N ALA A 285 4.23 -6.84 24.46
CA ALA A 285 2.99 -7.43 23.95
C ALA A 285 2.08 -7.92 25.10
N GLN A 286 2.68 -8.56 26.13
CA GLN A 286 1.94 -8.99 27.31
C GLN A 286 1.28 -7.83 28.06
N LYS A 287 1.99 -6.71 28.20
CA LYS A 287 1.43 -5.50 28.82
C LYS A 287 0.30 -4.92 27.98
N ASN A 288 0.46 -4.87 26.67
CA ASN A 288 -0.56 -4.34 25.77
C ASN A 288 -1.85 -5.18 25.83
N ILE A 289 -1.72 -6.52 25.81
CA ILE A 289 -2.87 -7.44 25.93
C ILE A 289 -3.55 -7.31 27.28
N ALA A 290 -2.78 -7.21 28.37
CA ALA A 290 -3.35 -6.98 29.71
C ALA A 290 -4.09 -5.64 29.80
N GLY A 291 -3.66 -4.63 29.04
CA GLY A 291 -4.33 -3.32 28.94
C GLY A 291 -5.66 -3.34 28.16
N LEU A 292 -5.92 -4.38 27.37
CA LEU A 292 -7.20 -4.54 26.65
C LEU A 292 -8.37 -4.96 27.57
N ALA A 293 -8.08 -5.46 28.77
CA ALA A 293 -9.10 -5.90 29.72
C ALA A 293 -9.99 -4.71 30.12
N SER A 294 -11.22 -4.68 29.61
CA SER A 294 -12.26 -3.75 30.02
C SER A 294 -13.48 -4.53 30.52
N SER A 295 -14.32 -3.88 31.33
CA SER A 295 -15.52 -4.48 31.91
C SER A 295 -16.54 -5.02 30.88
N ALA A 296 -16.34 -4.76 29.61
CA ALA A 296 -17.22 -5.17 28.49
C ALA A 296 -16.62 -6.29 27.61
N MET A 297 -15.39 -6.75 27.89
CA MET A 297 -14.73 -7.78 27.06
C MET A 297 -14.23 -8.94 27.94
N PRO A 298 -14.25 -10.19 27.42
CA PRO A 298 -13.65 -11.31 28.13
C PRO A 298 -12.15 -11.04 28.35
N GLU A 299 -11.61 -11.48 29.51
CA GLU A 299 -10.19 -11.39 29.81
C GLU A 299 -9.38 -12.15 28.74
N LEU A 300 -8.70 -11.40 27.87
CA LEU A 300 -7.85 -11.98 26.87
C LEU A 300 -6.56 -12.50 27.51
N ARG A 301 -6.27 -13.76 27.28
CA ARG A 301 -5.00 -14.39 27.66
C ARG A 301 -4.34 -14.96 26.42
N PHE A 302 -3.03 -14.86 26.35
CA PHE A 302 -2.29 -15.50 25.27
C PHE A 302 -1.20 -16.43 25.80
N GLY A 303 -0.95 -17.47 25.02
CA GLY A 303 0.22 -18.31 25.13
C GLY A 303 1.32 -17.74 24.25
N LEU A 304 2.56 -17.72 24.76
CA LEU A 304 3.72 -17.32 23.98
C LEU A 304 4.86 -18.28 24.24
N ALA A 305 5.45 -18.78 23.17
CA ALA A 305 6.68 -19.56 23.18
C ALA A 305 7.77 -18.81 22.41
N LEU A 306 8.96 -18.72 22.98
CA LEU A 306 10.17 -18.23 22.32
C LEU A 306 11.16 -19.41 22.23
N HIS A 307 11.62 -19.68 21.01
CA HIS A 307 12.59 -20.75 20.75
C HIS A 307 13.75 -20.20 19.91
N ILE A 308 14.96 -20.70 20.17
CA ILE A 308 16.15 -20.34 19.40
C ILE A 308 16.55 -21.56 18.58
N GLY A 309 16.57 -21.39 17.25
CA GLY A 309 16.92 -22.49 16.37
C GLY A 309 17.09 -22.04 14.94
N MET A 310 17.36 -23.04 14.10
CA MET A 310 17.29 -22.86 12.65
C MET A 310 15.83 -22.90 12.22
N PHE A 311 15.40 -21.88 11.51
CA PHE A 311 14.11 -21.83 10.85
C PHE A 311 14.34 -22.05 9.36
N SER A 312 13.76 -23.10 8.80
CA SER A 312 13.87 -23.40 7.37
C SER A 312 12.61 -22.96 6.65
N THR A 313 12.73 -21.99 5.74
CA THR A 313 11.68 -21.64 4.80
C THR A 313 11.91 -22.42 3.50
N ALA A 314 10.90 -23.09 3.01
CA ALA A 314 10.95 -23.75 1.70
C ALA A 314 9.93 -23.09 0.77
N THR A 315 10.36 -22.65 -0.40
CA THR A 315 9.46 -22.25 -1.46
C THR A 315 8.79 -23.49 -2.03
N SER A 316 7.62 -23.86 -1.49
CA SER A 316 6.84 -24.98 -1.98
C SER A 316 5.52 -24.48 -2.55
N ALA A 317 5.10 -25.05 -3.69
CA ALA A 317 3.79 -24.76 -4.27
C ALA A 317 2.62 -25.20 -3.34
N ALA A 318 2.92 -25.92 -2.26
CA ALA A 318 1.97 -26.31 -1.21
C ALA A 318 1.88 -25.25 -0.09
N ALA A 319 2.75 -24.23 -0.04
CA ALA A 319 2.69 -23.16 0.95
C ALA A 319 1.47 -22.23 0.75
N ILE A 320 0.77 -22.36 -0.37
CA ILE A 320 -0.54 -21.72 -0.57
C ILE A 320 -1.67 -22.47 0.19
N GLY A 321 -1.40 -23.62 0.75
CA GLY A 321 -2.46 -24.47 1.33
C GLY A 321 -2.22 -25.22 2.62
N SER A 322 -1.00 -25.58 3.03
CA SER A 322 -0.79 -26.26 4.33
C SER A 322 0.69 -26.35 4.73
N ILE A 323 1.03 -25.81 5.89
CA ILE A 323 2.23 -26.26 6.62
C ILE A 323 1.81 -27.57 7.30
N SER A 324 2.50 -28.66 6.98
CA SER A 324 2.25 -29.93 7.67
C SER A 324 2.60 -29.78 9.17
N PRO A 325 1.68 -30.13 10.09
CA PRO A 325 1.93 -30.02 11.53
C PRO A 325 3.16 -30.81 12.02
N ALA A 326 3.63 -31.73 11.22
CA ALA A 326 4.76 -32.64 11.57
C ALA A 326 6.11 -31.92 11.70
N LEU A 327 6.32 -30.79 10.97
CA LEU A 327 7.57 -30.01 11.07
C LEU A 327 7.63 -29.12 12.30
N VAL A 328 6.48 -28.63 12.77
CA VAL A 328 6.39 -27.86 14.00
C VAL A 328 6.51 -28.75 15.24
N GLN A 329 6.03 -29.99 15.18
CA GLN A 329 6.14 -30.96 16.31
C GLN A 329 7.55 -31.47 16.54
N GLN A 330 8.41 -31.59 15.52
CA GLN A 330 9.80 -32.00 15.72
C GLN A 330 10.70 -30.93 16.33
N SER A 331 10.34 -29.64 16.22
CA SER A 331 11.10 -28.55 16.83
C SER A 331 10.68 -28.22 18.27
N ILE A 332 9.57 -28.75 18.75
CA ILE A 332 8.98 -28.44 20.08
C ILE A 332 9.02 -29.65 21.02
N ALA A 333 9.85 -30.65 20.74
CA ALA A 333 10.06 -31.72 21.72
C ALA A 333 10.77 -31.17 22.98
N PRO A 334 10.13 -31.16 24.17
CA PRO A 334 10.84 -30.78 25.38
C PRO A 334 11.90 -31.84 25.67
N HIS A 335 13.16 -31.45 25.75
CA HIS A 335 14.14 -32.21 26.46
C HIS A 335 13.68 -32.28 27.94
N ALA A 336 12.97 -33.34 28.26
CA ALA A 336 12.79 -33.76 29.64
C ALA A 336 14.17 -34.12 30.17
N SER A 337 14.78 -33.24 30.92
CA SER A 337 15.94 -33.59 31.76
C SER A 337 15.48 -34.61 32.79
N LYS A 338 15.91 -35.83 32.63
CA LYS A 338 16.03 -36.76 33.75
C LYS A 338 17.25 -36.33 34.58
N ASN A 339 17.02 -35.78 35.72
CA ASN A 339 17.55 -36.08 37.04
C ASN A 339 17.10 -35.00 38.00
#